data_3f726d8e5220c7bb02af308af6ba0b3d
#
_entry.id   3f726d8e5220c7bb02af308af6ba0b3d
#
_cell.length_a   1.000
_cell.length_b   1.000
_cell.length_c   1.000
_cell.angle_alpha   90.00
_cell.angle_beta   90.00
_cell.angle_gamma   90.00
#
_symmetry.space_group_name_H-M   'P 1'
#
loop_
_entity.id
_entity.type
_entity.pdbx_description
1 polymer ?
#
loop_
_entity_poly.entity_id
_entity_poly.type
_entity_poly.pdbx_seq_one_letter_code
_entity_poly.pdbx_strand_id
1 'polypeptide(L)'
;MPSEAEAGQKAYHHGDLRRAIIDTALDTLQEQQGWQFTLREIARRANVSHSAPYRHFPDKAALLHELALIGFDRLRDALAASVDPAADTPAVLRALAYAHLAFGKHNPDLYRLMFAADAGEPTDIHLDPRTQAPFLLVVDILERGQQAGTIRLRPALGQATACWAHLHGLTMLEIDGRLVREKVGDHAIEDALTTLLDGLVLLQDSPARRKAKRP
;
A
#
# COMPACT_ATOMS: atom_id res chain seq x y z
N MET A 1 27.06 53.78 13.65
CA MET A 1 25.98 52.84 14.01
C MET A 1 25.48 52.21 12.74
N PRO A 2 25.95 51.00 12.33
CA PRO A 2 25.29 50.29 11.25
C PRO A 2 24.09 49.52 11.77
N SER A 3 23.04 49.54 10.98
CA SER A 3 21.70 49.02 11.19
C SER A 3 21.73 47.49 11.22
N GLU A 4 21.15 46.90 12.27
CA GLU A 4 20.79 45.49 12.41
C GLU A 4 19.57 45.19 11.53
N ALA A 5 19.80 44.74 10.30
CA ALA A 5 18.76 44.20 9.42
C ALA A 5 19.30 43.13 8.46
N GLU A 6 20.09 42.18 8.97
CA GLU A 6 20.52 41.01 8.22
C GLU A 6 20.54 39.77 9.14
N ALA A 7 19.37 39.37 9.62
CA ALA A 7 19.27 38.04 10.25
C ALA A 7 17.97 37.38 9.80
N GLY A 8 18.09 36.41 8.89
CA GLY A 8 16.96 35.52 8.65
C GLY A 8 16.80 34.93 7.26
N GLN A 9 17.83 34.82 6.45
CA GLN A 9 17.77 33.91 5.33
C GLN A 9 18.22 32.52 5.79
N LYS A 10 17.25 31.76 6.36
CA LYS A 10 17.45 30.32 6.65
C LYS A 10 17.93 29.66 5.36
N ALA A 11 19.14 29.12 5.39
CA ALA A 11 19.68 28.27 4.32
C ALA A 11 18.71 27.10 4.09
N TYR A 12 17.95 27.18 3.01
CA TYR A 12 17.03 26.11 2.57
C TYR A 12 17.91 24.96 2.08
N HIS A 13 18.11 23.94 2.92
CA HIS A 13 18.85 22.74 2.53
C HIS A 13 18.10 22.02 1.39
N HIS A 14 18.83 21.61 0.34
CA HIS A 14 18.24 20.96 -0.84
C HIS A 14 17.37 19.73 -0.51
N GLY A 15 17.61 19.04 0.61
CA GLY A 15 16.79 17.95 1.10
C GLY A 15 15.42 18.40 1.64
N ASP A 16 15.35 19.57 2.26
CA ASP A 16 14.10 20.14 2.76
C ASP A 16 13.15 20.55 1.63
N LEU A 17 13.69 21.06 0.49
CA LEU A 17 12.87 21.50 -0.64
C LEU A 17 12.19 20.32 -1.35
N ARG A 18 12.93 19.23 -1.65
CA ARG A 18 12.33 18.03 -2.27
C ARG A 18 11.25 17.45 -1.39
N ARG A 19 11.50 17.35 -0.09
CA ARG A 19 10.54 16.87 0.89
C ARG A 19 9.32 17.76 0.98
N ALA A 20 9.49 19.08 1.06
CA ALA A 20 8.38 20.04 1.10
C ALA A 20 7.48 19.94 -0.14
N ILE A 21 8.06 19.72 -1.34
CA ILE A 21 7.31 19.51 -2.57
C ILE A 21 6.49 18.21 -2.50
N ILE A 22 7.10 17.11 -2.04
CA ILE A 22 6.44 15.80 -1.88
C ILE A 22 5.30 15.89 -0.87
N ASP A 23 5.57 16.42 0.33
CA ASP A 23 4.58 16.53 1.39
C ASP A 23 3.38 17.38 0.93
N THR A 24 3.65 18.55 0.30
CA THR A 24 2.60 19.40 -0.27
C THR A 24 1.80 18.68 -1.37
N ALA A 25 2.44 17.86 -2.19
CA ALA A 25 1.77 17.12 -3.25
C ALA A 25 0.88 15.99 -2.68
N LEU A 26 1.33 15.31 -1.63
CA LEU A 26 0.53 14.31 -0.90
C LEU A 26 -0.70 14.94 -0.23
N ASP A 27 -0.54 16.08 0.43
CA ASP A 27 -1.65 16.83 1.03
C ASP A 27 -2.64 17.28 -0.06
N THR A 28 -2.13 17.80 -1.19
CA THR A 28 -2.97 18.24 -2.32
C THR A 28 -3.73 17.07 -2.95
N LEU A 29 -3.10 15.90 -3.09
CA LEU A 29 -3.72 14.68 -3.59
C LEU A 29 -4.95 14.30 -2.74
N GLN A 30 -4.81 14.35 -1.43
CA GLN A 30 -5.87 14.01 -0.48
C GLN A 30 -7.00 15.06 -0.47
N GLU A 31 -6.65 16.36 -0.50
CA GLU A 31 -7.62 17.45 -0.47
C GLU A 31 -8.47 17.54 -1.74
N GLN A 32 -7.85 17.35 -2.92
CA GLN A 32 -8.51 17.46 -4.22
C GLN A 32 -9.19 16.17 -4.68
N GLN A 33 -9.08 15.08 -3.92
CA GLN A 33 -9.58 13.76 -4.28
C GLN A 33 -9.07 13.32 -5.67
N GLY A 34 -7.76 13.48 -5.88
CA GLY A 34 -7.09 13.10 -7.11
C GLY A 34 -5.84 13.94 -7.41
N TRP A 35 -5.23 13.71 -8.57
CA TRP A 35 -3.93 14.30 -8.95
C TRP A 35 -4.03 15.26 -10.13
N GLN A 36 -5.08 16.09 -10.20
CA GLN A 36 -5.26 17.06 -11.29
C GLN A 36 -4.42 18.35 -11.13
N PHE A 37 -3.65 18.47 -10.04
CA PHE A 37 -2.75 19.60 -9.78
C PHE A 37 -1.62 19.74 -10.83
N THR A 38 -0.98 20.89 -10.84
CA THR A 38 0.24 21.17 -11.64
C THR A 38 1.44 21.38 -10.76
N LEU A 39 2.67 21.19 -11.27
CA LEU A 39 3.90 21.51 -10.51
C LEU A 39 3.96 22.98 -10.06
N ARG A 40 3.37 23.91 -10.82
CA ARG A 40 3.28 25.33 -10.45
C ARG A 40 2.35 25.54 -9.25
N GLU A 41 1.25 24.81 -9.20
CA GLU A 41 0.35 24.84 -8.04
C GLU A 41 1.03 24.29 -6.79
N ILE A 42 1.72 23.16 -6.90
CA ILE A 42 2.50 22.59 -5.80
C ILE A 42 3.57 23.59 -5.33
N ALA A 43 4.31 24.25 -6.23
CA ALA A 43 5.29 25.27 -5.87
C ALA A 43 4.63 26.43 -5.07
N ARG A 44 3.49 26.93 -5.54
CA ARG A 44 2.73 28.00 -4.87
C ARG A 44 2.28 27.55 -3.47
N ARG A 45 1.74 26.35 -3.31
CA ARG A 45 1.29 25.78 -2.03
C ARG A 45 2.46 25.56 -1.06
N ALA A 46 3.59 25.06 -1.57
CA ALA A 46 4.83 24.86 -0.81
C ALA A 46 5.56 26.19 -0.48
N ASN A 47 5.03 27.34 -0.93
CA ASN A 47 5.65 28.65 -0.76
C ASN A 47 7.09 28.73 -1.28
N VAL A 48 7.33 28.15 -2.47
CA VAL A 48 8.62 28.16 -3.17
C VAL A 48 8.50 28.78 -4.56
N SER A 49 9.63 29.09 -5.18
CA SER A 49 9.62 29.65 -6.57
C SER A 49 9.01 28.66 -7.55
N HIS A 50 8.35 29.15 -8.60
CA HIS A 50 7.75 28.30 -9.64
C HIS A 50 8.75 27.36 -10.35
N SER A 51 10.04 27.70 -10.34
CA SER A 51 11.09 26.88 -10.92
C SER A 51 11.66 25.82 -9.95
N ALA A 52 11.36 25.93 -8.65
CA ALA A 52 11.92 25.07 -7.62
C ALA A 52 11.59 23.58 -7.82
N PRO A 53 10.33 23.17 -8.14
CA PRO A 53 10.02 21.76 -8.36
C PRO A 53 10.79 21.12 -9.50
N TYR A 54 11.07 21.87 -10.58
CA TYR A 54 11.76 21.37 -11.77
C TYR A 54 13.23 21.01 -11.53
N ARG A 55 13.79 21.41 -10.39
CA ARG A 55 15.12 20.95 -9.96
C ARG A 55 15.15 19.51 -9.46
N HIS A 56 13.98 18.98 -9.07
CA HIS A 56 13.83 17.65 -8.47
C HIS A 56 12.96 16.73 -9.31
N PHE A 57 12.01 17.30 -10.03
CA PHE A 57 11.04 16.57 -10.85
C PHE A 57 10.97 17.26 -12.21
N PRO A 58 11.45 16.65 -13.29
CA PRO A 58 11.47 17.25 -14.63
C PRO A 58 10.05 17.59 -15.12
N ASP A 59 9.08 16.80 -14.71
CA ASP A 59 7.67 16.97 -15.05
C ASP A 59 6.75 16.46 -13.95
N LYS A 60 5.45 16.55 -14.17
CA LYS A 60 4.43 16.07 -13.24
C LYS A 60 4.46 14.54 -13.11
N ALA A 61 4.72 13.82 -14.21
CA ALA A 61 4.74 12.36 -14.19
C ALA A 61 5.85 11.84 -13.24
N ALA A 62 7.03 12.47 -13.26
CA ALA A 62 8.11 12.13 -12.32
C ALA A 62 7.72 12.38 -10.85
N LEU A 63 6.95 13.43 -10.55
CA LEU A 63 6.41 13.64 -9.21
C LEU A 63 5.38 12.58 -8.85
N LEU A 64 4.42 12.28 -9.72
CA LEU A 64 3.40 11.26 -9.50
C LEU A 64 4.03 9.87 -9.30
N HIS A 65 5.05 9.54 -10.08
CA HIS A 65 5.83 8.31 -9.91
C HIS A 65 6.44 8.21 -8.50
N GLU A 66 7.10 9.26 -8.02
CA GLU A 66 7.66 9.27 -6.66
C GLU A 66 6.56 9.15 -5.58
N LEU A 67 5.40 9.82 -5.76
CA LEU A 67 4.27 9.68 -4.83
C LEU A 67 3.75 8.24 -4.80
N ALA A 68 3.65 7.57 -5.95
CA ALA A 68 3.24 6.18 -6.02
C ALA A 68 4.24 5.26 -5.29
N LEU A 69 5.55 5.46 -5.48
CA LEU A 69 6.59 4.71 -4.75
C LEU A 69 6.50 4.93 -3.24
N ILE A 70 6.23 6.16 -2.79
CA ILE A 70 5.98 6.47 -1.37
C ILE A 70 4.74 5.73 -0.86
N GLY A 71 3.71 5.60 -1.69
CA GLY A 71 2.53 4.79 -1.39
C GLY A 71 2.88 3.33 -1.11
N PHE A 72 3.73 2.72 -1.93
CA PHE A 72 4.20 1.35 -1.72
C PHE A 72 5.06 1.19 -0.47
N ASP A 73 5.95 2.17 -0.17
CA ASP A 73 6.71 2.17 1.08
C ASP A 73 5.79 2.22 2.30
N ARG A 74 4.81 3.12 2.30
CA ARG A 74 3.83 3.25 3.38
C ARG A 74 2.97 1.99 3.54
N LEU A 75 2.57 1.36 2.43
CA LEU A 75 1.85 0.08 2.46
C LEU A 75 2.73 -1.01 3.09
N ARG A 76 3.99 -1.16 2.64
CA ARG A 76 4.95 -2.10 3.24
C ARG A 76 5.08 -1.88 4.74
N ASP A 77 5.24 -0.65 5.18
CA ASP A 77 5.41 -0.31 6.60
C ASP A 77 4.15 -0.63 7.41
N ALA A 78 2.96 -0.35 6.86
CA ALA A 78 1.69 -0.70 7.48
C ALA A 78 1.52 -2.23 7.61
N LEU A 79 1.89 -2.99 6.57
CA LEU A 79 1.87 -4.45 6.61
C LEU A 79 2.87 -4.99 7.63
N ALA A 80 4.12 -4.52 7.61
CA ALA A 80 5.16 -4.95 8.53
C ALA A 80 4.79 -4.67 9.99
N ALA A 81 4.20 -3.50 10.27
CA ALA A 81 3.73 -3.13 11.60
C ALA A 81 2.57 -4.00 12.11
N SER A 82 1.82 -4.66 11.23
CA SER A 82 0.71 -5.55 11.61
C SER A 82 1.15 -6.98 11.97
N VAL A 83 2.41 -7.32 11.72
CA VAL A 83 2.95 -8.67 11.99
C VAL A 83 3.28 -8.81 13.47
N ASP A 84 2.57 -9.71 14.16
CA ASP A 84 2.96 -10.17 15.48
C ASP A 84 3.89 -11.39 15.34
N PRO A 85 5.16 -11.29 15.79
CA PRO A 85 6.11 -12.39 15.69
C PRO A 85 5.71 -13.65 16.50
N ALA A 86 4.83 -13.50 17.48
CA ALA A 86 4.34 -14.61 18.31
C ALA A 86 3.08 -15.28 17.73
N ALA A 87 2.43 -14.67 16.73
CA ALA A 87 1.23 -15.22 16.13
C ALA A 87 1.54 -16.35 15.14
N ASP A 88 0.58 -17.25 14.94
CA ASP A 88 0.67 -18.27 13.89
C ASP A 88 0.47 -17.64 12.49
N THR A 89 0.91 -18.35 11.45
CA THR A 89 0.85 -17.86 10.08
C THR A 89 -0.56 -17.47 9.62
N PRO A 90 -1.63 -18.22 9.91
CA PRO A 90 -3.00 -17.80 9.57
C PRO A 90 -3.41 -16.48 10.22
N ALA A 91 -3.06 -16.25 11.49
CA ALA A 91 -3.34 -14.99 12.18
C ALA A 91 -2.55 -13.83 11.57
N VAL A 92 -1.27 -14.04 11.25
CA VAL A 92 -0.43 -13.06 10.56
C VAL A 92 -1.03 -12.69 9.19
N LEU A 93 -1.42 -13.66 8.37
CA LEU A 93 -2.03 -13.40 7.06
C LEU A 93 -3.34 -12.62 7.18
N ARG A 94 -4.15 -12.90 8.20
CA ARG A 94 -5.37 -12.14 8.51
C ARG A 94 -5.05 -10.70 8.88
N ALA A 95 -4.07 -10.48 9.76
CA ALA A 95 -3.63 -9.14 10.17
C ALA A 95 -3.12 -8.32 8.98
N LEU A 96 -2.30 -8.92 8.10
CA LEU A 96 -1.84 -8.31 6.86
C LEU A 96 -3.00 -7.91 5.95
N ALA A 97 -4.01 -8.77 5.80
CA ALA A 97 -5.18 -8.49 4.97
C ALA A 97 -5.95 -7.27 5.48
N TYR A 98 -6.21 -7.19 6.79
CA TYR A 98 -6.87 -6.03 7.39
C TYR A 98 -6.01 -4.76 7.31
N ALA A 99 -4.70 -4.86 7.50
CA ALA A 99 -3.78 -3.72 7.35
C ALA A 99 -3.78 -3.18 5.92
N HIS A 100 -3.80 -4.06 4.92
CA HIS A 100 -3.90 -3.67 3.51
C HIS A 100 -5.20 -2.91 3.21
N LEU A 101 -6.34 -3.45 3.62
CA LEU A 101 -7.64 -2.81 3.44
C LEU A 101 -7.72 -1.47 4.18
N ALA A 102 -7.25 -1.42 5.42
CA ALA A 102 -7.20 -0.20 6.22
C ALA A 102 -6.32 0.88 5.56
N PHE A 103 -5.16 0.50 5.01
CA PHE A 103 -4.29 1.42 4.28
C PHE A 103 -5.02 2.06 3.10
N GLY A 104 -5.66 1.26 2.24
CA GLY A 104 -6.40 1.77 1.08
C GLY A 104 -7.56 2.67 1.48
N LYS A 105 -8.32 2.28 2.50
CA LYS A 105 -9.44 3.07 3.02
C LYS A 105 -9.01 4.43 3.58
N HIS A 106 -7.86 4.50 4.27
CA HIS A 106 -7.35 5.74 4.84
C HIS A 106 -6.59 6.61 3.83
N ASN A 107 -6.16 6.04 2.70
CA ASN A 107 -5.38 6.73 1.67
C ASN A 107 -5.96 6.46 0.26
N PRO A 108 -7.25 6.73 0.00
CA PRO A 108 -7.92 6.26 -1.22
C PRO A 108 -7.29 6.78 -2.50
N ASP A 109 -6.93 8.08 -2.55
CA ASP A 109 -6.37 8.69 -3.76
C ASP A 109 -4.91 8.28 -3.98
N LEU A 110 -4.13 8.13 -2.91
CA LEU A 110 -2.78 7.59 -2.99
C LEU A 110 -2.81 6.12 -3.46
N TYR A 111 -3.75 5.32 -2.93
CA TYR A 111 -3.91 3.93 -3.34
C TYR A 111 -4.29 3.82 -4.83
N ARG A 112 -5.22 4.66 -5.31
CA ARG A 112 -5.53 4.72 -6.75
C ARG A 112 -4.32 5.12 -7.59
N LEU A 113 -3.55 6.12 -7.15
CA LEU A 113 -2.36 6.58 -7.86
C LEU A 113 -1.30 5.47 -7.98
N MET A 114 -1.08 4.66 -6.94
CA MET A 114 -0.11 3.55 -6.95
C MET A 114 -0.32 2.58 -8.12
N PHE A 115 -1.56 2.44 -8.61
CA PHE A 115 -1.93 1.51 -9.67
C PHE A 115 -2.43 2.21 -10.94
N ALA A 116 -2.32 3.53 -11.00
CA ALA A 116 -2.72 4.30 -12.18
C ALA A 116 -1.61 4.31 -13.24
N ALA A 117 -2.00 4.36 -14.51
CA ALA A 117 -1.06 4.52 -15.62
C ALA A 117 -0.27 5.85 -15.55
N ASP A 118 -0.84 6.87 -14.91
CA ASP A 118 -0.19 8.18 -14.73
C ASP A 118 1.03 8.14 -13.80
N ALA A 119 1.20 7.06 -13.02
CA ALA A 119 2.35 6.87 -12.15
C ALA A 119 3.63 6.43 -12.88
N GLY A 120 3.56 6.16 -14.18
CA GLY A 120 4.67 5.74 -15.04
C GLY A 120 4.34 4.51 -15.87
N GLU A 121 5.28 4.10 -16.72
CA GLU A 121 5.13 2.86 -17.47
C GLU A 121 5.01 1.66 -16.51
N PRO A 122 4.04 0.75 -16.72
CA PRO A 122 3.79 -0.36 -15.79
C PRO A 122 5.01 -1.22 -15.50
N THR A 123 5.87 -1.45 -16.50
CA THR A 123 7.10 -2.23 -16.33
C THR A 123 8.10 -1.54 -15.41
N ASP A 124 8.23 -0.23 -15.47
CA ASP A 124 9.24 0.48 -14.68
C ASP A 124 8.83 0.57 -13.20
N ILE A 125 7.58 0.94 -12.93
CA ILE A 125 7.11 1.09 -11.55
C ILE A 125 6.96 -0.26 -10.85
N HIS A 126 6.41 -1.28 -11.51
CA HIS A 126 6.14 -2.58 -10.87
C HIS A 126 7.38 -3.48 -10.74
N LEU A 127 8.49 -3.14 -11.38
CA LEU A 127 9.78 -3.79 -11.17
C LEU A 127 10.68 -3.03 -10.19
N ASP A 128 10.29 -1.84 -9.74
CA ASP A 128 11.02 -1.13 -8.70
C ASP A 128 11.01 -1.95 -7.39
N PRO A 129 12.15 -2.09 -6.69
CA PRO A 129 12.23 -2.82 -5.43
C PRO A 129 11.26 -2.32 -4.35
N ARG A 130 10.93 -1.02 -4.33
CA ARG A 130 9.98 -0.42 -3.39
C ARG A 130 8.56 -0.94 -3.63
N THR A 131 8.18 -1.10 -4.89
CA THR A 131 6.88 -1.63 -5.30
C THR A 131 6.75 -3.12 -5.03
N GLN A 132 7.83 -3.86 -5.19
CA GLN A 132 7.85 -5.31 -4.95
C GLN A 132 7.86 -5.66 -3.46
N ALA A 133 8.36 -4.77 -2.59
CA ALA A 133 8.58 -5.06 -1.17
C ALA A 133 7.32 -5.52 -0.42
N PRO A 134 6.12 -4.92 -0.57
CA PRO A 134 4.90 -5.42 0.05
C PRO A 134 4.52 -6.83 -0.41
N PHE A 135 4.70 -7.13 -1.70
CA PHE A 135 4.41 -8.44 -2.27
C PHE A 135 5.37 -9.52 -1.76
N LEU A 136 6.68 -9.22 -1.75
CA LEU A 136 7.70 -10.14 -1.26
C LEU A 136 7.58 -10.44 0.24
N LEU A 137 7.09 -9.50 1.04
CA LEU A 137 6.76 -9.73 2.45
C LEU A 137 5.70 -10.85 2.58
N VAL A 138 4.67 -10.85 1.74
CA VAL A 138 3.64 -11.89 1.75
C VAL A 138 4.22 -13.24 1.28
N VAL A 139 5.08 -13.23 0.26
CA VAL A 139 5.76 -14.45 -0.21
C VAL A 139 6.55 -15.11 0.92
N ASP A 140 7.39 -14.35 1.63
CA ASP A 140 8.19 -14.85 2.74
C ASP A 140 7.33 -15.46 3.87
N ILE A 141 6.22 -14.81 4.22
CA ILE A 141 5.29 -15.33 5.24
C ILE A 141 4.63 -16.63 4.78
N LEU A 142 4.24 -16.73 3.51
CA LEU A 142 3.66 -17.95 2.95
C LEU A 142 4.67 -19.10 2.95
N GLU A 143 5.91 -18.85 2.53
CA GLU A 143 7.00 -19.86 2.53
C GLU A 143 7.29 -20.37 3.95
N ARG A 144 7.38 -19.48 4.94
CA ARG A 144 7.52 -19.86 6.35
C ARG A 144 6.35 -20.70 6.85
N GLY A 145 5.12 -20.32 6.48
CA GLY A 145 3.92 -21.08 6.82
C GLY A 145 3.87 -22.45 6.15
N GLN A 146 4.38 -22.60 4.94
CA GLN A 146 4.53 -23.89 4.27
C GLN A 146 5.57 -24.78 4.98
N GLN A 147 6.72 -24.21 5.36
CA GLN A 147 7.75 -24.91 6.13
C GLN A 147 7.23 -25.38 7.49
N ALA A 148 6.41 -24.55 8.16
CA ALA A 148 5.75 -24.88 9.42
C ALA A 148 4.55 -25.84 9.27
N GLY A 149 4.13 -26.19 8.03
CA GLY A 149 2.99 -27.06 7.78
C GLY A 149 1.63 -26.44 8.10
N THR A 150 1.54 -25.12 8.20
CA THR A 150 0.28 -24.39 8.46
C THR A 150 -0.38 -23.89 7.17
N ILE A 151 0.39 -23.72 6.11
CA ILE A 151 -0.06 -23.30 4.78
C ILE A 151 0.06 -24.42 3.77
N ARG A 152 -0.89 -24.52 2.85
CA ARG A 152 -0.88 -25.52 1.76
C ARG A 152 0.37 -25.34 0.91
N LEU A 153 1.08 -26.47 0.66
CA LEU A 153 2.23 -26.48 -0.22
C LEU A 153 1.79 -26.24 -1.67
N ARG A 154 2.04 -25.06 -2.17
CA ARG A 154 1.78 -24.56 -3.53
C ARG A 154 2.89 -23.57 -3.90
N PRO A 155 3.08 -23.22 -5.20
CA PRO A 155 4.01 -22.15 -5.54
C PRO A 155 3.69 -20.83 -4.78
N ALA A 156 4.60 -20.37 -3.92
CA ALA A 156 4.37 -19.23 -3.03
C ALA A 156 4.05 -17.93 -3.79
N LEU A 157 4.71 -17.71 -4.94
CA LEU A 157 4.40 -16.59 -5.83
C LEU A 157 2.95 -16.62 -6.33
N GLY A 158 2.43 -17.81 -6.69
CA GLY A 158 1.03 -17.97 -7.12
C GLY A 158 0.04 -17.69 -5.99
N GLN A 159 0.34 -18.15 -4.77
CA GLN A 159 -0.49 -17.84 -3.58
C GLN A 159 -0.44 -16.35 -3.25
N ALA A 160 0.74 -15.73 -3.28
CA ALA A 160 0.89 -14.29 -3.05
C ALA A 160 0.15 -13.46 -4.13
N THR A 161 0.19 -13.90 -5.40
CA THR A 161 -0.57 -13.27 -6.49
C THR A 161 -2.08 -13.36 -6.23
N ALA A 162 -2.58 -14.50 -5.76
CA ALA A 162 -4.00 -14.65 -5.40
C ALA A 162 -4.38 -13.73 -4.22
N CYS A 163 -3.54 -13.64 -3.19
CA CYS A 163 -3.73 -12.71 -2.07
C CYS A 163 -3.78 -11.27 -2.58
N TRP A 164 -2.82 -10.87 -3.38
CA TRP A 164 -2.75 -9.50 -3.91
C TRP A 164 -3.97 -9.16 -4.76
N ALA A 165 -4.33 -10.00 -5.72
CA ALA A 165 -5.50 -9.76 -6.58
C ALA A 165 -6.79 -9.64 -5.77
N HIS A 166 -6.96 -10.49 -4.76
CA HIS A 166 -8.13 -10.48 -3.88
C HIS A 166 -8.19 -9.20 -3.03
N LEU A 167 -7.09 -8.86 -2.36
CA LEU A 167 -7.01 -7.67 -1.49
C LEU A 167 -7.11 -6.38 -2.29
N HIS A 168 -6.43 -6.29 -3.43
CA HIS A 168 -6.54 -5.14 -4.32
C HIS A 168 -7.97 -4.95 -4.83
N GLY A 169 -8.63 -6.01 -5.27
CA GLY A 169 -10.01 -5.96 -5.71
C GLY A 169 -10.97 -5.51 -4.61
N LEU A 170 -10.87 -6.07 -3.40
CA LEU A 170 -11.68 -5.66 -2.26
C LEU A 170 -11.44 -4.19 -1.88
N THR A 171 -10.17 -3.77 -1.84
CA THR A 171 -9.80 -2.40 -1.52
C THR A 171 -10.40 -1.41 -2.54
N MET A 172 -10.27 -1.70 -3.83
CA MET A 172 -10.85 -0.84 -4.87
C MET A 172 -12.38 -0.79 -4.80
N LEU A 173 -13.04 -1.94 -4.56
CA LEU A 173 -14.49 -1.98 -4.39
C LEU A 173 -14.95 -1.17 -3.16
N GLU A 174 -14.20 -1.20 -2.06
CA GLU A 174 -14.49 -0.42 -0.87
C GLU A 174 -14.30 1.08 -1.11
N ILE A 175 -13.16 1.48 -1.67
CA ILE A 175 -12.84 2.89 -1.99
C ILE A 175 -13.90 3.49 -2.93
N ASP A 176 -14.39 2.71 -3.90
CA ASP A 176 -15.38 3.13 -4.89
C ASP A 176 -16.84 3.03 -4.38
N GLY A 177 -17.03 2.63 -3.11
CA GLY A 177 -18.37 2.47 -2.52
C GLY A 177 -19.21 1.39 -3.21
N ARG A 178 -18.58 0.36 -3.79
CA ARG A 178 -19.26 -0.69 -4.56
C ARG A 178 -19.60 -1.93 -3.73
N LEU A 179 -19.16 -2.00 -2.48
CA LEU A 179 -19.55 -3.03 -1.51
C LEU A 179 -20.89 -2.63 -0.86
N VAL A 180 -21.92 -2.52 -1.69
CA VAL A 180 -23.27 -2.13 -1.26
C VAL A 180 -23.90 -3.29 -0.50
N ARG A 181 -24.34 -3.04 0.73
CA ARG A 181 -24.88 -4.04 1.67
C ARG A 181 -25.98 -4.93 1.05
N GLU A 182 -26.89 -4.32 0.30
CA GLU A 182 -28.01 -5.01 -0.35
C GLU A 182 -27.54 -6.01 -1.43
N LYS A 183 -26.33 -5.81 -1.96
CA LYS A 183 -25.72 -6.67 -2.99
C LYS A 183 -24.84 -7.75 -2.39
N VAL A 184 -24.02 -7.40 -1.40
CA VAL A 184 -22.93 -8.26 -0.92
C VAL A 184 -23.10 -8.74 0.53
N GLY A 185 -24.13 -8.27 1.26
CA GLY A 185 -24.37 -8.59 2.67
C GLY A 185 -23.57 -7.70 3.64
N ASP A 186 -23.79 -7.94 4.94
CA ASP A 186 -23.22 -7.12 6.01
C ASP A 186 -21.74 -7.42 6.30
N HIS A 187 -21.30 -8.63 5.97
CA HIS A 187 -19.99 -9.17 6.34
C HIS A 187 -19.10 -9.47 5.12
N ALA A 188 -19.35 -8.77 3.99
CA ALA A 188 -18.74 -9.06 2.70
C ALA A 188 -17.21 -9.17 2.74
N ILE A 189 -16.53 -8.25 3.45
CA ILE A 189 -15.06 -8.25 3.57
C ILE A 189 -14.61 -9.44 4.41
N GLU A 190 -15.23 -9.67 5.56
CA GLU A 190 -14.86 -10.77 6.46
C GLU A 190 -15.07 -12.14 5.82
N ASP A 191 -16.19 -12.34 5.15
CA ASP A 191 -16.52 -13.58 4.44
C ASP A 191 -15.55 -13.81 3.26
N ALA A 192 -15.21 -12.76 2.52
CA ALA A 192 -14.25 -12.84 1.42
C ALA A 192 -12.83 -13.17 1.92
N LEU A 193 -12.38 -12.56 3.03
CA LEU A 193 -11.09 -12.87 3.64
C LEU A 193 -11.06 -14.28 4.21
N THR A 194 -12.15 -14.73 4.84
CA THR A 194 -12.27 -16.10 5.34
C THR A 194 -12.17 -17.11 4.19
N THR A 195 -12.85 -16.87 3.08
CA THR A 195 -12.79 -17.71 1.87
C THR A 195 -11.36 -17.79 1.31
N LEU A 196 -10.64 -16.65 1.25
CA LEU A 196 -9.25 -16.63 0.82
C LEU A 196 -8.37 -17.47 1.76
N LEU A 197 -8.48 -17.26 3.07
CA LEU A 197 -7.66 -17.95 4.07
C LEU A 197 -7.93 -19.44 4.11
N ASP A 198 -9.18 -19.88 4.00
CA ASP A 198 -9.55 -21.30 3.91
C ASP A 198 -8.93 -21.99 2.68
N GLY A 199 -8.73 -21.24 1.60
CA GLY A 199 -8.01 -21.72 0.43
C GLY A 199 -6.50 -21.90 0.65
N LEU A 200 -5.91 -21.17 1.58
CA LEU A 200 -4.47 -21.15 1.88
C LEU A 200 -4.08 -22.09 3.02
N VAL A 201 -4.86 -22.06 4.10
CA VAL A 201 -4.56 -22.75 5.36
C VAL A 201 -4.82 -24.25 5.25
N LEU A 202 -3.95 -25.06 5.81
CA LEU A 202 -4.23 -26.47 6.05
C LEU A 202 -5.19 -26.59 7.23
N LEU A 203 -6.40 -27.08 6.98
CA LEU A 203 -7.29 -27.46 8.08
C LEU A 203 -6.60 -28.57 8.86
N GLN A 204 -6.23 -28.30 10.12
CA GLN A 204 -5.82 -29.37 11.02
C GLN A 204 -6.99 -30.35 11.14
N ASP A 205 -6.76 -31.62 10.82
CA ASP A 205 -7.76 -32.67 10.95
C ASP A 205 -8.36 -32.62 12.34
N SER A 206 -9.56 -32.13 12.47
CA SER A 206 -10.29 -32.13 13.75
C SER A 206 -10.39 -33.59 14.20
N PRO A 207 -10.07 -33.92 15.48
CA PRO A 207 -10.10 -35.30 15.96
C PRO A 207 -11.41 -36.03 15.74
N ALA A 208 -12.50 -35.29 15.47
CA ALA A 208 -13.82 -35.84 15.13
C ALA A 208 -13.84 -36.58 13.75
N ARG A 209 -13.02 -36.21 12.76
CA ARG A 209 -12.97 -36.89 11.46
C ARG A 209 -12.15 -38.19 11.47
N ARG A 210 -11.22 -38.37 12.43
CA ARG A 210 -10.48 -39.64 12.59
C ARG A 210 -11.34 -40.80 13.08
N LYS A 211 -12.45 -40.52 13.80
CA LYS A 211 -13.37 -41.58 14.29
C LYS A 211 -14.31 -42.12 13.21
N ALA A 212 -14.56 -41.35 12.12
CA ALA A 212 -15.46 -41.80 11.05
C ALA A 212 -14.78 -42.64 9.94
N LYS A 213 -13.45 -42.85 10.00
CA LYS A 213 -12.67 -43.63 9.00
C LYS A 213 -12.06 -44.92 9.57
N ARG A 214 -12.62 -45.50 10.62
CA ARG A 214 -12.33 -46.89 10.99
C ARG A 214 -13.47 -47.78 10.52
N PRO A 215 -13.19 -48.76 9.61
CA PRO A 215 -14.17 -49.76 9.17
C PRO A 215 -14.56 -50.68 10.35
#